data_579ca14d62675ba76bc4b8eca12e09ef
#
_entry.id   579ca14d62675ba76bc4b8eca12e09ef
#
_cell.length_a   1.000
_cell.length_b   1.000
_cell.length_c   1.000
_cell.angle_alpha   90.00
_cell.angle_beta   90.00
_cell.angle_gamma   90.00
#
_symmetry.space_group_name_H-M   'P 1'
#
loop_
_entity.id
_entity.type
_entity.pdbx_description
1 polymer ?
#
loop_
_entity_poly.entity_id
_entity_poly.type
_entity_poly.pdbx_seq_one_letter_code
_entity_poly.pdbx_strand_id
1 'polypeptide(L)'
;MEHPHPFLREGRMMAVDGVDPQALKQILELTIETKETEKLRYIRIFEAAGGFAPTMGIIGTVMGLVHVLSNINDPSNLGPAIAVAFIATLYGVASANVLYLPLANKLRARLQEERLELEMMLEGILSLQAGEHPQLIQTKLAAFVQGHVPAKVEREETPYAQAQR
;
A
#
# COMPACT_ATOMS: atom_id res chain seq x y z
N MET A 1 11.75 15.99 22.52
CA MET A 1 12.36 14.64 22.42
C MET A 1 11.31 13.74 21.78
N GLU A 2 11.48 13.38 20.51
CA GLU A 2 10.59 12.41 19.85
C GLU A 2 10.69 11.07 20.57
N HIS A 3 9.55 10.50 20.90
CA HIS A 3 9.51 9.17 21.50
C HIS A 3 10.03 8.17 20.47
N PRO A 4 11.04 7.37 20.78
CA PRO A 4 11.56 6.39 19.85
C PRO A 4 10.44 5.43 19.42
N HIS A 5 10.42 5.08 18.14
CA HIS A 5 9.43 4.16 17.58
C HIS A 5 9.33 2.90 18.46
N PRO A 6 8.11 2.40 18.79
CA PRO A 6 7.94 1.27 19.74
C PRO A 6 8.77 0.03 19.35
N PHE A 7 8.81 -0.28 18.06
CA PHE A 7 9.60 -1.38 17.51
C PHE A 7 11.11 -1.22 17.79
N LEU A 8 11.64 -0.01 17.57
CA LEU A 8 13.06 0.30 17.83
C LEU A 8 13.39 0.19 19.32
N ARG A 9 12.47 0.62 20.18
CA ARG A 9 12.63 0.52 21.64
C ARG A 9 12.68 -0.93 22.10
N GLU A 10 11.75 -1.75 21.62
CA GLU A 10 11.65 -3.17 21.97
C GLU A 10 12.89 -3.94 21.49
N GLY A 11 13.28 -3.79 20.22
CA GLY A 11 14.46 -4.45 19.68
C GLY A 11 15.75 -4.05 20.39
N ARG A 12 15.90 -2.76 20.74
CA ARG A 12 17.06 -2.27 21.48
C ARG A 12 17.09 -2.84 22.90
N MET A 13 15.96 -2.96 23.58
CA MET A 13 15.91 -3.59 24.91
C MET A 13 16.35 -5.05 24.86
N MET A 14 15.83 -5.82 23.91
CA MET A 14 16.24 -7.22 23.72
C MET A 14 17.74 -7.37 23.40
N ALA A 15 18.30 -6.45 22.61
CA ALA A 15 19.73 -6.44 22.30
C ALA A 15 20.59 -6.15 23.56
N VAL A 16 20.16 -5.21 24.42
CA VAL A 16 20.83 -4.88 25.68
C VAL A 16 20.73 -6.02 26.70
N ASP A 17 19.59 -6.71 26.72
CA ASP A 17 19.35 -7.88 27.60
C ASP A 17 20.16 -9.12 27.17
N GLY A 18 20.92 -9.04 26.06
CA GLY A 18 21.81 -10.11 25.61
C GLY A 18 21.10 -11.26 24.90
N VAL A 19 19.92 -11.02 24.32
CA VAL A 19 19.23 -12.00 23.48
C VAL A 19 20.12 -12.40 22.30
N ASP A 20 20.16 -13.69 21.98
CA ASP A 20 20.93 -14.20 20.85
C ASP A 20 20.55 -13.46 19.53
N PRO A 21 21.51 -13.01 18.71
CA PRO A 21 21.24 -12.24 17.49
C PRO A 21 20.29 -12.93 16.51
N GLN A 22 20.35 -14.25 16.38
CA GLN A 22 19.44 -14.99 15.50
C GLN A 22 18.02 -15.04 16.06
N ALA A 23 17.88 -15.24 17.38
CA ALA A 23 16.58 -15.21 18.03
C ALA A 23 15.96 -13.81 17.96
N LEU A 24 16.75 -12.77 18.20
CA LEU A 24 16.32 -11.37 18.08
C LEU A 24 15.80 -11.07 16.67
N LYS A 25 16.57 -11.46 15.65
CA LYS A 25 16.18 -11.30 14.25
C LYS A 25 14.84 -11.98 13.97
N GLN A 26 14.70 -13.25 14.35
CA GLN A 26 13.46 -14.00 14.12
C GLN A 26 12.24 -13.36 14.81
N ILE A 27 12.38 -12.90 16.05
CA ILE A 27 11.28 -12.24 16.78
C ILE A 27 10.86 -10.95 16.07
N LEU A 28 11.82 -10.13 15.65
CA LEU A 28 11.52 -8.86 15.00
C LEU A 28 10.96 -9.06 13.59
N GLU A 29 11.47 -10.03 12.81
CA GLU A 29 10.92 -10.41 11.51
C GLU A 29 9.46 -10.89 11.64
N LEU A 30 9.18 -11.76 12.61
CA LEU A 30 7.81 -12.23 12.88
C LEU A 30 6.89 -11.07 13.27
N THR A 31 7.40 -10.09 14.00
CA THR A 31 6.64 -8.88 14.37
C THR A 31 6.30 -8.05 13.12
N ILE A 32 7.24 -7.90 12.19
CA ILE A 32 7.02 -7.20 10.90
C ILE A 32 5.95 -7.94 10.08
N GLU A 33 6.11 -9.25 9.88
CA GLU A 33 5.18 -10.07 9.10
C GLU A 33 3.75 -10.07 9.69
N THR A 34 3.64 -10.12 11.01
CA THR A 34 2.34 -10.08 11.70
C THR A 34 1.63 -8.75 11.45
N LYS A 35 2.34 -7.63 11.59
CA LYS A 35 1.80 -6.30 11.32
C LYS A 35 1.42 -6.12 9.84
N GLU A 36 2.24 -6.62 8.93
CA GLU A 36 1.97 -6.60 7.50
C GLU A 36 0.70 -7.38 7.17
N THR A 37 0.59 -8.61 7.68
CA THR A 37 -0.56 -9.50 7.45
C THR A 37 -1.86 -8.88 7.97
N GLU A 38 -1.82 -8.25 9.14
CA GLU A 38 -2.97 -7.56 9.71
C GLU A 38 -3.46 -6.42 8.81
N LYS A 39 -2.55 -5.59 8.33
CA LYS A 39 -2.88 -4.46 7.44
C LYS A 39 -3.31 -4.90 6.04
N LEU A 40 -2.72 -5.98 5.51
CA LEU A 40 -3.13 -6.57 4.23
C LEU A 40 -4.60 -7.00 4.23
N ARG A 41 -5.18 -7.39 5.37
CA ARG A 41 -6.62 -7.74 5.45
C ARG A 41 -7.50 -6.56 5.05
N TYR A 42 -7.16 -5.35 5.47
CA TYR A 42 -7.93 -4.15 5.12
C TYR A 42 -7.77 -3.80 3.63
N ILE A 43 -6.58 -3.94 3.07
CA ILE A 43 -6.32 -3.71 1.65
C ILE A 43 -7.13 -4.66 0.78
N ARG A 44 -7.17 -5.95 1.14
CA ARG A 44 -7.94 -6.98 0.43
C ARG A 44 -9.44 -6.69 0.36
N ILE A 45 -10.01 -5.99 1.35
CA ILE A 45 -11.42 -5.59 1.32
C ILE A 45 -11.67 -4.63 0.15
N PHE A 46 -10.82 -3.64 -0.03
CA PHE A 46 -10.94 -2.69 -1.14
C PHE A 46 -10.65 -3.33 -2.49
N GLU A 47 -9.69 -4.24 -2.57
CA GLU A 47 -9.41 -5.03 -3.78
C GLU A 47 -10.61 -5.90 -4.17
N ALA A 48 -11.20 -6.59 -3.20
CA ALA A 48 -12.39 -7.39 -3.41
C ALA A 48 -13.59 -6.53 -3.87
N ALA A 49 -13.82 -5.39 -3.20
CA ALA A 49 -14.86 -4.45 -3.61
C ALA A 49 -14.63 -3.93 -5.05
N GLY A 50 -13.39 -3.59 -5.40
CA GLY A 50 -13.01 -3.19 -6.77
C GLY A 50 -13.22 -4.30 -7.80
N GLY A 51 -12.99 -5.57 -7.42
CA GLY A 51 -13.24 -6.73 -8.29
C GLY A 51 -14.73 -7.04 -8.48
N PHE A 52 -15.53 -6.89 -7.42
CA PHE A 52 -16.96 -7.20 -7.49
C PHE A 52 -17.82 -6.06 -8.06
N ALA A 53 -17.44 -4.81 -7.90
CA ALA A 53 -18.26 -3.67 -8.33
C ALA A 53 -18.61 -3.70 -9.83
N PRO A 54 -17.71 -3.98 -10.79
CA PRO A 54 -18.08 -4.12 -12.21
C PRO A 54 -19.05 -5.25 -12.48
N THR A 55 -18.86 -6.41 -11.85
CA THR A 55 -19.76 -7.57 -12.03
C THR A 55 -21.15 -7.30 -11.50
N MET A 56 -21.28 -6.60 -10.38
CA MET A 56 -22.58 -6.15 -9.86
C MET A 56 -23.23 -5.15 -10.81
N GLY A 57 -22.46 -4.28 -11.46
CA GLY A 57 -22.93 -3.40 -12.52
C GLY A 57 -23.51 -4.18 -13.71
N ILE A 58 -22.83 -5.24 -14.16
CA ILE A 58 -23.31 -6.11 -15.25
C ILE A 58 -24.62 -6.82 -14.85
N ILE A 59 -24.70 -7.35 -13.63
CA ILE A 59 -25.93 -7.96 -13.10
C ILE A 59 -27.08 -6.96 -13.14
N GLY A 60 -26.83 -5.72 -12.70
CA GLY A 60 -27.81 -4.62 -12.76
C GLY A 60 -28.29 -4.34 -14.19
N THR A 61 -27.39 -4.35 -15.16
CA THR A 61 -27.75 -4.20 -16.58
C THR A 61 -28.62 -5.34 -17.09
N VAL A 62 -28.26 -6.58 -16.77
CA VAL A 62 -29.07 -7.77 -17.20
C VAL A 62 -30.46 -7.73 -16.60
N MET A 63 -30.56 -7.41 -15.29
CA MET A 63 -31.87 -7.28 -14.64
C MET A 63 -32.70 -6.14 -15.23
N GLY A 64 -32.09 -5.00 -15.54
CA GLY A 64 -32.73 -3.89 -16.20
C GLY A 64 -33.26 -4.26 -17.59
N LEU A 65 -32.48 -4.99 -18.38
CA LEU A 65 -32.91 -5.46 -19.72
C LEU A 65 -34.02 -6.50 -19.64
N VAL A 66 -34.03 -7.39 -18.63
CA VAL A 66 -35.15 -8.30 -18.38
C VAL A 66 -36.44 -7.52 -18.12
N HIS A 67 -36.36 -6.44 -17.32
CA HIS A 67 -37.50 -5.56 -17.07
C HIS A 67 -38.02 -4.88 -18.37
N VAL A 68 -37.11 -4.38 -19.21
CA VAL A 68 -37.43 -3.82 -20.53
C VAL A 68 -38.17 -4.81 -21.41
N LEU A 69 -37.67 -6.05 -21.51
CA LEU A 69 -38.27 -7.10 -22.32
C LEU A 69 -39.66 -7.49 -21.79
N SER A 70 -39.89 -7.49 -20.50
CA SER A 70 -41.16 -7.77 -19.89
C SER A 70 -42.24 -6.71 -20.18
N ASN A 71 -41.83 -5.49 -20.53
CA ASN A 71 -42.70 -4.33 -20.80
C ASN A 71 -42.62 -3.86 -22.25
N ILE A 72 -42.25 -4.71 -23.19
CA ILE A 72 -42.00 -4.37 -24.60
C ILE A 72 -43.23 -3.75 -25.33
N ASN A 73 -44.42 -3.97 -24.80
CA ASN A 73 -45.68 -3.45 -25.34
C ASN A 73 -45.90 -1.95 -25.03
N ASP A 74 -45.08 -1.33 -24.18
CA ASP A 74 -45.17 0.09 -23.86
C ASP A 74 -43.89 0.84 -24.36
N PRO A 75 -43.90 1.33 -25.61
CA PRO A 75 -42.73 1.98 -26.22
C PRO A 75 -42.29 3.24 -25.48
N SER A 76 -43.17 3.90 -24.76
CA SER A 76 -42.85 5.18 -24.07
C SER A 76 -41.87 5.03 -22.92
N ASN A 77 -41.83 3.85 -22.27
CA ASN A 77 -41.00 3.55 -21.13
C ASN A 77 -39.70 2.79 -21.48
N LEU A 78 -39.56 2.30 -22.72
CA LEU A 78 -38.41 1.48 -23.12
C LEU A 78 -37.09 2.30 -23.07
N GLY A 79 -37.06 3.51 -23.58
CA GLY A 79 -35.86 4.35 -23.61
C GLY A 79 -35.31 4.64 -22.20
N PRO A 80 -36.13 5.18 -21.29
CA PRO A 80 -35.71 5.40 -19.89
C PRO A 80 -35.24 4.13 -19.18
N ALA A 81 -35.92 3.02 -19.38
CA ALA A 81 -35.58 1.74 -18.73
C ALA A 81 -34.23 1.18 -19.24
N ILE A 82 -33.96 1.28 -20.54
CA ILE A 82 -32.66 0.93 -21.13
C ILE A 82 -31.53 1.84 -20.56
N ALA A 83 -31.78 3.15 -20.47
CA ALA A 83 -30.81 4.09 -19.94
C ALA A 83 -30.42 3.75 -18.49
N VAL A 84 -31.39 3.43 -17.63
CA VAL A 84 -31.15 3.00 -16.24
C VAL A 84 -30.31 1.73 -16.19
N ALA A 85 -30.58 0.75 -17.08
CA ALA A 85 -29.80 -0.48 -17.14
C ALA A 85 -28.32 -0.19 -17.45
N PHE A 86 -28.01 0.68 -18.42
CA PHE A 86 -26.62 1.05 -18.73
C PHE A 86 -25.93 1.84 -17.62
N ILE A 87 -26.65 2.69 -16.90
CA ILE A 87 -26.14 3.44 -15.76
C ILE A 87 -25.62 2.49 -14.68
N ALA A 88 -26.25 1.34 -14.44
CA ALA A 88 -25.78 0.36 -13.47
C ALA A 88 -24.35 -0.13 -13.77
N THR A 89 -24.05 -0.46 -15.03
CA THR A 89 -22.68 -0.83 -15.44
C THR A 89 -21.70 0.32 -15.29
N LEU A 90 -22.10 1.54 -15.70
CA LEU A 90 -21.28 2.72 -15.60
C LEU A 90 -20.83 2.96 -14.13
N TYR A 91 -21.78 2.93 -13.18
CA TYR A 91 -21.45 3.12 -11.77
C TYR A 91 -20.62 1.96 -11.20
N GLY A 92 -20.88 0.72 -11.61
CA GLY A 92 -20.09 -0.43 -11.21
C GLY A 92 -18.63 -0.28 -11.61
N VAL A 93 -18.37 0.03 -12.89
CA VAL A 93 -17.00 0.22 -13.41
C VAL A 93 -16.35 1.48 -12.87
N ALA A 94 -17.09 2.59 -12.78
CA ALA A 94 -16.56 3.85 -12.27
C ALA A 94 -16.15 3.73 -10.81
N SER A 95 -17.00 3.15 -9.94
CA SER A 95 -16.67 2.98 -8.52
C SER A 95 -15.44 2.10 -8.31
N ALA A 96 -15.27 1.03 -9.10
CA ALA A 96 -14.10 0.17 -9.04
C ALA A 96 -12.81 0.93 -9.34
N ASN A 97 -12.79 1.65 -10.48
CA ASN A 97 -11.55 2.23 -11.02
C ASN A 97 -11.22 3.61 -10.46
N VAL A 98 -12.21 4.37 -10.01
CA VAL A 98 -12.01 5.72 -9.45
C VAL A 98 -11.84 5.69 -7.93
N LEU A 99 -12.48 4.75 -7.24
CA LEU A 99 -12.51 4.72 -5.78
C LEU A 99 -11.77 3.52 -5.19
N TYR A 100 -12.27 2.29 -5.43
CA TYR A 100 -11.79 1.12 -4.70
C TYR A 100 -10.35 0.74 -5.04
N LEU A 101 -10.01 0.60 -6.31
CA LEU A 101 -8.67 0.18 -6.73
C LEU A 101 -7.58 1.23 -6.43
N PRO A 102 -7.78 2.54 -6.68
CA PRO A 102 -6.80 3.55 -6.30
C PRO A 102 -6.58 3.62 -4.79
N LEU A 103 -7.64 3.43 -3.98
CA LEU A 103 -7.52 3.41 -2.53
C LEU A 103 -6.70 2.19 -2.06
N ALA A 104 -7.00 1.00 -2.60
CA ALA A 104 -6.24 -0.22 -2.31
C ALA A 104 -4.75 -0.06 -2.66
N ASN A 105 -4.44 0.48 -3.85
CA ASN A 105 -3.08 0.71 -4.30
C ASN A 105 -2.33 1.71 -3.41
N LYS A 106 -3.00 2.79 -2.99
CA LYS A 106 -2.41 3.78 -2.07
C LYS A 106 -2.11 3.18 -0.69
N LEU A 107 -3.03 2.38 -0.16
CA LEU A 107 -2.82 1.68 1.11
C LEU A 107 -1.68 0.67 1.01
N ARG A 108 -1.58 -0.04 -0.12
CA ARG A 108 -0.49 -1.00 -0.39
C ARG A 108 0.87 -0.30 -0.45
N ALA A 109 0.96 0.84 -1.15
CA ALA A 109 2.19 1.63 -1.21
C ALA A 109 2.62 2.08 0.19
N ARG A 110 1.69 2.58 1.00
CA ARG A 110 1.96 2.97 2.40
C ARG A 110 2.44 1.81 3.27
N LEU A 111 1.85 0.63 3.08
CA LEU A 111 2.27 -0.56 3.81
C LEU A 111 3.69 -0.99 3.44
N GLN A 112 4.07 -0.88 2.17
CA GLN A 112 5.43 -1.15 1.71
C GLN A 112 6.45 -0.16 2.28
N GLU A 113 6.11 1.12 2.33
CA GLU A 113 6.94 2.15 2.98
C GLU A 113 7.18 1.83 4.46
N GLU A 114 6.13 1.53 5.20
CA GLU A 114 6.22 1.19 6.62
C GLU A 114 7.03 -0.10 6.86
N ARG A 115 6.85 -1.11 6.01
CA ARG A 115 7.65 -2.34 6.07
C ARG A 115 9.13 -2.04 5.89
N LEU A 116 9.49 -1.23 4.90
CA LEU A 116 10.86 -0.84 4.63
C LEU A 116 11.48 -0.08 5.82
N GLU A 117 10.71 0.80 6.47
CA GLU A 117 11.17 1.49 7.69
C GLU A 117 11.46 0.49 8.83
N LEU A 118 10.60 -0.50 9.02
CA LEU A 118 10.79 -1.53 10.06
C LEU A 118 11.99 -2.43 9.75
N GLU A 119 12.19 -2.83 8.49
CA GLU A 119 13.34 -3.61 8.04
C GLU A 119 14.66 -2.81 8.23
N MET A 120 14.65 -1.51 7.93
CA MET A 120 15.78 -0.62 8.20
C MET A 120 16.09 -0.54 9.70
N MET A 121 15.07 -0.43 10.56
CA MET A 121 15.26 -0.44 12.01
C MET A 121 15.83 -1.78 12.50
N LEU A 122 15.35 -2.90 11.97
CA LEU A 122 15.84 -4.24 12.28
C LEU A 122 17.32 -4.36 11.94
N GLU A 123 17.73 -3.98 10.72
CA GLU A 123 19.14 -4.02 10.31
C GLU A 123 20.02 -3.15 11.20
N GLY A 124 19.52 -1.95 11.57
CA GLY A 124 20.23 -1.08 12.50
C GLY A 124 20.44 -1.69 13.88
N ILE A 125 19.43 -2.37 14.43
CA ILE A 125 19.52 -3.05 15.74
C ILE A 125 20.54 -4.18 15.68
N LEU A 126 20.49 -5.02 14.63
CA LEU A 126 21.40 -6.15 14.46
C LEU A 126 22.85 -5.69 14.27
N SER A 127 23.06 -4.66 13.46
CA SER A 127 24.39 -4.05 13.26
C SER A 127 24.97 -3.47 14.54
N LEU A 128 24.13 -2.83 15.39
CA LEU A 128 24.55 -2.33 16.70
C LEU A 128 24.93 -3.46 17.64
N GLN A 129 24.12 -4.53 17.68
CA GLN A 129 24.40 -5.72 18.52
C GLN A 129 25.68 -6.43 18.10
N ALA A 130 25.96 -6.49 16.78
CA ALA A 130 27.17 -7.07 16.24
C ALA A 130 28.44 -6.21 16.48
N GLY A 131 28.27 -4.98 17.02
CA GLY A 131 29.40 -4.06 17.24
C GLY A 131 30.03 -3.55 15.95
N GLU A 132 29.27 -3.46 14.85
CA GLU A 132 29.78 -2.98 13.57
C GLU A 132 30.25 -1.51 13.65
N HIS A 133 31.23 -1.17 12.81
CA HIS A 133 31.75 0.19 12.76
C HIS A 133 30.67 1.18 12.31
N PRO A 134 30.52 2.37 12.93
CA PRO A 134 29.44 3.33 12.62
C PRO A 134 29.32 3.72 11.14
N GLN A 135 30.45 3.80 10.42
CA GLN A 135 30.43 4.10 8.97
C GLN A 135 29.81 2.97 8.16
N LEU A 136 30.00 1.70 8.56
CA LEU A 136 29.37 0.54 7.91
C LEU A 136 27.87 0.55 8.14
N ILE A 137 27.44 0.79 9.37
CA ILE A 137 26.01 0.92 9.72
C ILE A 137 25.38 2.03 8.88
N GLN A 138 26.01 3.19 8.81
CA GLN A 138 25.50 4.31 8.01
C GLN A 138 25.36 3.93 6.51
N THR A 139 26.34 3.23 5.96
CA THR A 139 26.29 2.78 4.55
C THR A 139 25.17 1.78 4.32
N LYS A 140 24.97 0.82 5.23
CA LYS A 140 23.87 -0.15 5.16
C LYS A 140 22.50 0.56 5.22
N LEU A 141 22.30 1.44 6.18
CA LEU A 141 21.03 2.16 6.33
C LEU A 141 20.76 3.13 5.18
N ALA A 142 21.80 3.75 4.62
CA ALA A 142 21.67 4.61 3.44
C ALA A 142 21.14 3.85 2.20
N ALA A 143 21.44 2.56 2.08
CA ALA A 143 20.92 1.74 0.97
C ALA A 143 19.38 1.60 1.01
N PHE A 144 18.77 1.54 2.19
CA PHE A 144 17.32 1.54 2.34
C PHE A 144 16.68 2.87 1.91
N VAL A 145 17.35 3.98 2.20
CA VAL A 145 16.85 5.32 1.85
C VAL A 145 17.03 5.61 0.36
N GLN A 146 18.17 5.23 -0.24
CA GLN A 146 18.45 5.47 -1.67
C GLN A 146 17.53 4.68 -2.60
N GLY A 147 17.10 3.49 -2.21
CA GLY A 147 16.09 2.72 -2.94
C GLY A 147 14.70 3.36 -2.93
N HIS A 148 14.47 4.34 -2.06
CA HIS A 148 13.15 4.96 -1.85
C HIS A 148 13.07 6.45 -2.23
N VAL A 149 14.16 7.03 -2.78
CA VAL A 149 14.12 8.41 -3.30
C VAL A 149 13.26 8.38 -4.57
N PRO A 150 12.04 8.96 -4.56
CA PRO A 150 11.26 9.09 -5.79
C PRO A 150 12.08 9.92 -6.76
N ALA A 151 12.12 9.51 -8.02
CA ALA A 151 12.90 10.11 -9.13
C ALA A 151 12.68 11.63 -9.33
N LYS A 152 11.96 12.28 -8.46
CA LYS A 152 11.63 13.71 -8.48
C LYS A 152 12.66 14.61 -7.77
N VAL A 153 13.55 14.04 -6.93
CA VAL A 153 14.54 14.83 -6.18
C VAL A 153 15.85 14.99 -6.96
N GLU A 154 16.15 14.12 -7.92
CA GLU A 154 17.38 14.23 -8.74
C GLU A 154 17.38 15.39 -9.76
N ARG A 155 16.27 16.12 -9.93
CA ARG A 155 16.21 17.24 -10.90
C ARG A 155 16.42 18.64 -10.31
N GLU A 156 16.55 18.77 -9.00
CA GLU A 156 16.73 20.10 -8.36
C GLU A 156 18.17 20.45 -7.97
N GLU A 157 19.14 19.56 -8.10
CA GLU A 157 20.53 19.87 -7.69
C GLU A 157 21.46 20.42 -8.79
N THR A 158 20.94 20.83 -9.94
CA THR A 158 21.80 21.40 -10.99
C THR A 158 21.46 22.82 -11.45
N PRO A 159 21.30 23.84 -10.57
CA PRO A 159 21.38 25.24 -11.02
C PRO A 159 22.72 25.92 -10.72
N TYR A 160 23.62 25.34 -9.94
CA TYR A 160 24.84 26.07 -9.50
C TYR A 160 26.15 25.63 -10.17
N ALA A 161 26.16 24.64 -11.03
CA ALA A 161 27.39 24.15 -11.68
C ALA A 161 27.74 24.87 -13.01
N GLN A 162 26.94 25.82 -13.49
CA GLN A 162 27.21 26.53 -14.76
C GLN A 162 27.66 27.99 -14.62
N ALA A 163 27.97 28.46 -13.42
CA ALA A 163 28.44 29.84 -13.22
C ALA A 163 29.96 29.98 -13.03
N GLN A 164 30.75 28.94 -13.30
CA GLN A 164 32.23 29.03 -13.30
C GLN A 164 32.83 28.32 -14.51
N ARG A 165 32.58 28.87 -15.68
CA ARG A 165 33.47 28.74 -16.84
C ARG A 165 33.47 30.04 -17.63
#